data_ab9f5af21a85bc3f26f60536fc16f3ac
#
_entry.id   ab9f5af21a85bc3f26f60536fc16f3ac
#
_cell.length_a   1.000
_cell.length_b   1.000
_cell.length_c   1.000
_cell.angle_alpha   90.00
_cell.angle_beta   90.00
_cell.angle_gamma   90.00
#
_symmetry.space_group_name_H-M   'P 1'
#
loop_
_entity.id
_entity.type
_entity.pdbx_description
1 polymer ?
#
loop_
_entity_poly.entity_id
_entity_poly.type
_entity_poly.pdbx_seq_one_letter_code
_entity_poly.pdbx_strand_id
1 'polypeptide(L)'
;YWPDVKDRDPLEDMSEKITDHKKLRNFYNVSPSISPDGSMVAVLSDEMGYFDILILDAITGKRIKKLIKGNRSVDFEELKWLQPGISWSPDSKKIVLASKAGKSDALHIIDVETKKSEKVELDMNGVFSASWSPLGNQIAFIGQVENSSDIYIYNIDTKIIDRITNDVFSDSYPSWNPLGTEILFASDRGDYVSGDFNGVMNDHDYRQTDIYSVSTLNNEITRHTNSNYNESHPIWSNTDQFILYTADYNGVWNLFKQSISSNLSEEFNQDDETQIYPITNVLTGLQQPTISKNDEMLIFAGYSGIGWDLYSISNPLSLREKHVSPTNFIANNKTETE
;
A
#
# COMPACT_ATOMS: atom_id res chain seq x y z
N TYR A 1 27.92 11.89 8.80
CA TYR A 1 27.47 12.42 10.09
C TYR A 1 26.02 12.88 9.93
N TRP A 2 25.09 12.24 10.60
CA TRP A 2 23.67 12.58 10.55
C TRP A 2 23.29 13.16 11.91
N PRO A 3 23.33 14.48 12.11
CA PRO A 3 23.11 15.09 13.41
C PRO A 3 21.67 14.91 13.95
N ASP A 4 20.71 14.62 13.08
CA ASP A 4 19.29 14.53 13.43
C ASP A 4 18.85 13.11 13.85
N VAL A 5 19.79 12.17 13.93
CA VAL A 5 19.52 10.74 14.25
C VAL A 5 19.04 10.56 15.70
N LYS A 6 19.40 11.50 16.60
CA LYS A 6 19.13 11.36 18.03
C LYS A 6 17.66 11.38 18.42
N ASP A 7 16.81 11.96 17.56
CA ASP A 7 15.39 12.15 17.84
C ASP A 7 14.50 11.11 17.11
N ARG A 8 15.11 10.08 16.51
CA ARG A 8 14.40 9.06 15.74
C ARG A 8 14.55 7.68 16.37
N ASP A 9 13.48 6.94 16.33
CA ASP A 9 13.40 5.60 16.91
C ASP A 9 14.03 4.57 15.96
N PRO A 10 14.96 3.71 16.41
CA PRO A 10 15.25 2.47 15.69
C PRO A 10 13.99 1.64 15.50
N LEU A 11 13.88 0.93 14.37
CA LEU A 11 12.70 0.09 14.10
C LEU A 11 12.45 -0.93 15.22
N GLU A 12 13.51 -1.49 15.77
CA GLU A 12 13.47 -2.51 16.82
C GLU A 12 12.97 -1.99 18.17
N ASP A 13 12.98 -0.67 18.40
CA ASP A 13 12.53 -0.07 19.67
C ASP A 13 11.00 0.10 19.69
N MET A 14 10.36 0.13 18.53
CA MET A 14 8.91 0.36 18.39
C MET A 14 8.13 -0.80 17.77
N SER A 15 8.82 -1.80 17.25
CA SER A 15 8.22 -2.91 16.51
C SER A 15 8.98 -4.21 16.73
N GLU A 16 8.30 -5.32 16.54
CA GLU A 16 8.91 -6.66 16.60
C GLU A 16 9.31 -7.12 15.20
N LYS A 17 10.54 -7.59 15.07
CA LYS A 17 11.08 -8.07 13.80
C LYS A 17 10.55 -9.46 13.47
N ILE A 18 9.88 -9.61 12.32
CA ILE A 18 9.30 -10.88 11.86
C ILE A 18 10.30 -11.66 10.98
N THR A 19 11.00 -10.97 10.06
CA THR A 19 12.02 -11.59 9.20
C THR A 19 13.41 -11.06 9.52
N ASP A 20 14.44 -11.75 9.07
CA ASP A 20 15.84 -11.34 9.29
C ASP A 20 16.64 -11.63 8.01
N HIS A 21 16.84 -10.61 7.18
CA HIS A 21 17.56 -10.71 5.92
C HIS A 21 19.00 -11.22 6.10
N LYS A 22 19.65 -10.95 7.25
CA LYS A 22 21.00 -11.44 7.54
C LYS A 22 21.03 -12.95 7.75
N LYS A 23 20.02 -13.50 8.46
CA LYS A 23 19.88 -14.95 8.67
C LYS A 23 19.44 -15.65 7.40
N LEU A 24 18.52 -15.03 6.65
CA LEU A 24 18.02 -15.57 5.38
C LEU A 24 19.02 -15.40 4.22
N ARG A 25 20.04 -14.54 4.38
CA ARG A 25 21.03 -14.19 3.36
C ARG A 25 20.39 -13.64 2.09
N ASN A 26 19.44 -12.75 2.27
CA ASN A 26 18.74 -12.05 1.21
C ASN A 26 18.78 -10.52 1.45
N PHE A 27 18.17 -9.73 0.57
CA PHE A 27 18.09 -8.28 0.69
C PHE A 27 16.67 -7.76 0.89
N TYR A 28 15.69 -8.51 0.38
CA TYR A 28 14.31 -8.04 0.33
C TYR A 28 13.36 -9.06 0.95
N ASN A 29 12.68 -8.63 2.01
CA ASN A 29 11.43 -9.21 2.50
C ASN A 29 10.44 -8.05 2.51
N VAL A 30 9.61 -7.96 1.47
CA VAL A 30 8.76 -6.79 1.19
C VAL A 30 7.36 -7.21 0.76
N SER A 31 6.46 -6.25 0.62
CA SER A 31 5.07 -6.48 0.23
C SER A 31 4.33 -7.46 1.16
N PRO A 32 4.35 -7.21 2.47
CA PRO A 32 3.57 -8.05 3.37
C PRO A 32 2.09 -7.92 3.10
N SER A 33 1.37 -9.03 3.22
CA SER A 33 -0.09 -9.06 3.25
C SER A 33 -0.53 -10.07 4.31
N ILE A 34 -1.15 -9.56 5.38
CA ILE A 34 -1.65 -10.41 6.48
C ILE A 34 -2.96 -11.07 6.05
N SER A 35 -3.12 -12.35 6.39
CA SER A 35 -4.39 -13.05 6.14
C SER A 35 -5.52 -12.48 7.02
N PRO A 36 -6.78 -12.45 6.56
CA PRO A 36 -7.90 -11.94 7.34
C PRO A 36 -8.07 -12.60 8.71
N ASP A 37 -7.70 -13.88 8.86
CA ASP A 37 -7.72 -14.57 10.15
C ASP A 37 -6.52 -14.23 11.06
N GLY A 38 -5.57 -13.42 10.58
CA GLY A 38 -4.40 -12.96 11.33
C GLY A 38 -3.31 -14.01 11.53
N SER A 39 -3.46 -15.22 10.99
CA SER A 39 -2.53 -16.33 11.27
C SER A 39 -1.31 -16.36 10.36
N MET A 40 -1.44 -15.83 9.15
CA MET A 40 -0.41 -15.91 8.11
C MET A 40 -0.07 -14.54 7.54
N VAL A 41 1.14 -14.42 7.02
CA VAL A 41 1.54 -13.28 6.17
C VAL A 41 2.17 -13.80 4.88
N ALA A 42 1.67 -13.31 3.76
CA ALA A 42 2.31 -13.49 2.46
C ALA A 42 3.38 -12.41 2.29
N VAL A 43 4.52 -12.76 1.70
CA VAL A 43 5.65 -11.85 1.51
C VAL A 43 6.39 -12.14 0.22
N LEU A 44 6.88 -11.11 -0.45
CA LEU A 44 7.88 -11.22 -1.50
C LEU A 44 9.27 -11.27 -0.87
N SER A 45 10.05 -12.32 -1.20
CA SER A 45 11.40 -12.51 -0.67
C SER A 45 12.36 -12.97 -1.78
N ASP A 46 13.57 -12.42 -1.78
CA ASP A 46 14.64 -12.78 -2.72
C ASP A 46 15.62 -13.79 -2.15
N GLU A 47 15.19 -14.63 -1.20
CA GLU A 47 16.01 -15.62 -0.45
C GLU A 47 16.93 -16.47 -1.32
N MET A 48 16.56 -16.75 -2.56
CA MET A 48 17.34 -17.57 -3.51
C MET A 48 17.89 -16.77 -4.70
N GLY A 49 17.98 -15.45 -4.57
CA GLY A 49 18.40 -14.54 -5.63
C GLY A 49 17.30 -14.25 -6.68
N TYR A 50 16.07 -14.69 -6.42
CA TYR A 50 14.88 -14.42 -7.22
C TYR A 50 13.73 -14.14 -6.27
N PHE A 51 12.81 -13.24 -6.68
CA PHE A 51 11.63 -13.01 -5.90
C PHE A 51 10.70 -14.22 -5.91
N ASP A 52 10.46 -14.74 -4.73
CA ASP A 52 9.50 -15.81 -4.45
C ASP A 52 8.37 -15.25 -3.58
N ILE A 53 7.18 -15.88 -3.58
CA ILE A 53 6.15 -15.61 -2.58
C ILE A 53 6.21 -16.68 -1.52
N LEU A 54 6.47 -16.26 -0.30
CA LEU A 54 6.49 -17.09 0.90
C LEU A 54 5.23 -16.83 1.72
N ILE A 55 4.75 -17.88 2.38
CA ILE A 55 3.74 -17.79 3.44
C ILE A 55 4.45 -18.07 4.75
N LEU A 56 4.37 -17.10 5.65
CA LEU A 56 4.96 -17.16 6.98
C LEU A 56 3.85 -17.17 8.03
N ASP A 57 4.13 -17.72 9.20
CA ASP A 57 3.35 -17.50 10.41
C ASP A 57 3.49 -16.03 10.81
N ALA A 58 2.37 -15.34 11.01
CA ALA A 58 2.36 -13.88 11.18
C ALA A 58 3.00 -13.41 12.50
N ILE A 59 3.03 -14.27 13.51
CA ILE A 59 3.59 -13.94 14.84
C ILE A 59 5.07 -14.30 14.91
N THR A 60 5.42 -15.52 14.49
CA THR A 60 6.78 -16.06 14.68
C THR A 60 7.70 -15.80 13.50
N GLY A 61 7.18 -15.37 12.36
CA GLY A 61 7.93 -15.24 11.11
C GLY A 61 8.39 -16.57 10.51
N LYS A 62 8.00 -17.70 11.12
CA LYS A 62 8.40 -19.01 10.63
C LYS A 62 7.76 -19.31 9.29
N ARG A 63 8.58 -19.70 8.31
CA ARG A 63 8.08 -20.09 7.00
C ARG A 63 7.19 -21.35 7.09
N ILE A 64 5.93 -21.19 6.68
CA ILE A 64 4.96 -22.26 6.54
C ILE A 64 5.19 -22.97 5.19
N LYS A 65 5.24 -22.18 4.09
CA LYS A 65 5.48 -22.73 2.75
C LYS A 65 6.03 -21.69 1.79
N LYS A 66 6.65 -22.13 0.72
CA LYS A 66 6.90 -21.36 -0.49
C LYS A 66 5.71 -21.58 -1.42
N LEU A 67 4.97 -20.52 -1.69
CA LEU A 67 3.77 -20.58 -2.53
C LEU A 67 4.13 -20.51 -4.01
N ILE A 68 4.88 -19.47 -4.40
CA ILE A 68 5.32 -19.24 -5.78
C ILE A 68 6.84 -19.24 -5.85
N LYS A 69 7.37 -19.82 -6.92
CA LYS A 69 8.75 -19.65 -7.36
C LYS A 69 8.74 -18.67 -8.53
N GLY A 70 9.06 -17.42 -8.25
CA GLY A 70 9.09 -16.38 -9.25
C GLY A 70 10.26 -16.51 -10.23
N ASN A 71 10.14 -15.84 -11.39
CA ASN A 71 11.16 -15.80 -12.45
C ASN A 71 11.60 -17.19 -12.99
N ARG A 72 10.78 -18.21 -12.82
CA ARG A 72 11.10 -19.61 -13.23
C ARG A 72 9.97 -20.28 -14.00
N SER A 73 8.93 -19.56 -14.33
CA SER A 73 7.83 -20.08 -15.16
C SER A 73 7.30 -18.99 -16.08
N VAL A 74 6.66 -19.38 -17.16
CA VAL A 74 6.03 -18.48 -18.13
C VAL A 74 4.91 -17.66 -17.48
N ASP A 75 4.29 -18.17 -16.40
CA ASP A 75 3.19 -17.50 -15.69
C ASP A 75 3.70 -16.49 -14.66
N PHE A 76 4.96 -16.57 -14.25
CA PHE A 76 5.57 -15.70 -13.24
C PHE A 76 6.95 -15.24 -13.71
N GLU A 77 7.02 -14.56 -14.87
CA GLU A 77 8.27 -14.02 -15.40
C GLU A 77 8.79 -12.87 -14.55
N GLU A 78 7.87 -12.04 -14.04
CA GLU A 78 8.18 -10.95 -13.14
C GLU A 78 7.06 -10.77 -12.11
N LEU A 79 7.41 -10.88 -10.84
CA LEU A 79 6.57 -10.44 -9.73
C LEU A 79 6.78 -8.94 -9.55
N LYS A 80 5.71 -8.14 -9.59
CA LYS A 80 5.74 -6.65 -9.59
C LYS A 80 6.22 -6.10 -8.24
N TRP A 81 7.49 -6.29 -7.92
CA TRP A 81 8.05 -5.97 -6.60
C TRP A 81 8.16 -4.47 -6.31
N LEU A 82 8.20 -3.61 -7.33
CA LEU A 82 8.20 -2.14 -7.18
C LEU A 82 6.82 -1.56 -6.87
N GLN A 83 5.77 -2.17 -7.41
CA GLN A 83 4.36 -1.83 -7.13
C GLN A 83 3.61 -3.09 -6.72
N PRO A 84 3.96 -3.66 -5.58
CA PRO A 84 3.41 -4.92 -5.15
C PRO A 84 1.95 -4.77 -4.74
N GLY A 85 1.22 -5.85 -4.87
CA GLY A 85 -0.14 -5.99 -4.39
C GLY A 85 -0.42 -7.47 -4.26
N ILE A 86 -0.10 -8.03 -3.10
CA ILE A 86 -0.57 -9.35 -2.70
C ILE A 86 -1.78 -9.10 -1.81
N SER A 87 -2.91 -9.74 -2.10
CA SER A 87 -4.09 -9.61 -1.28
C SER A 87 -4.77 -10.95 -1.06
N TRP A 88 -5.25 -11.18 0.16
CA TRP A 88 -5.94 -12.41 0.53
C TRP A 88 -7.43 -12.34 0.23
N SER A 89 -8.01 -13.51 -0.12
CA SER A 89 -9.46 -13.68 -0.09
C SER A 89 -9.97 -13.59 1.36
N PRO A 90 -11.23 -13.14 1.57
CA PRO A 90 -11.78 -12.96 2.93
C PRO A 90 -11.81 -14.23 3.79
N ASP A 91 -11.77 -15.40 3.15
CA ASP A 91 -11.74 -16.71 3.82
C ASP A 91 -10.32 -17.22 4.12
N SER A 92 -9.28 -16.40 3.87
CA SER A 92 -7.86 -16.72 4.07
C SER A 92 -7.34 -17.93 3.27
N LYS A 93 -8.05 -18.36 2.20
CA LYS A 93 -7.67 -19.56 1.43
C LYS A 93 -6.96 -19.26 0.13
N LYS A 94 -7.15 -18.07 -0.43
CA LYS A 94 -6.55 -17.69 -1.70
C LYS A 94 -5.83 -16.37 -1.56
N ILE A 95 -4.89 -16.13 -2.44
CA ILE A 95 -4.30 -14.82 -2.67
C ILE A 95 -4.49 -14.41 -4.13
N VAL A 96 -4.52 -13.11 -4.36
CA VAL A 96 -4.41 -12.51 -5.70
C VAL A 96 -3.14 -11.70 -5.77
N LEU A 97 -2.53 -11.66 -6.94
CA LEU A 97 -1.40 -10.79 -7.27
C LEU A 97 -1.37 -10.50 -8.77
N ALA A 98 -0.70 -9.41 -9.13
CA ALA A 98 -0.33 -9.11 -10.50
C ALA A 98 1.06 -9.65 -10.83
N SER A 99 1.23 -10.21 -12.02
CA SER A 99 2.54 -10.60 -12.53
C SER A 99 2.62 -10.47 -14.05
N LYS A 100 3.83 -10.35 -14.56
CA LYS A 100 4.08 -10.51 -15.98
C LYS A 100 4.02 -12.00 -16.34
N ALA A 101 3.20 -12.33 -17.32
CA ALA A 101 2.94 -13.70 -17.74
C ALA A 101 2.92 -13.80 -19.26
N GLY A 102 4.08 -13.90 -19.89
CA GLY A 102 4.25 -13.94 -21.35
C GLY A 102 4.17 -12.54 -21.98
N LYS A 103 3.23 -12.33 -22.92
CA LYS A 103 3.15 -11.08 -23.67
C LYS A 103 2.50 -9.92 -22.93
N SER A 104 1.68 -10.19 -21.92
CA SER A 104 0.92 -9.22 -21.13
C SER A 104 1.01 -9.51 -19.65
N ASP A 105 0.62 -8.53 -18.86
CA ASP A 105 0.41 -8.73 -17.44
C ASP A 105 -0.91 -9.47 -17.19
N ALA A 106 -1.00 -10.14 -16.04
CA ALA A 106 -2.18 -10.87 -15.65
C ALA A 106 -2.42 -10.79 -14.14
N LEU A 107 -3.65 -10.97 -13.70
CA LEU A 107 -3.95 -11.31 -12.32
C LEU A 107 -3.88 -12.83 -12.15
N HIS A 108 -3.30 -13.25 -11.05
CA HIS A 108 -3.27 -14.64 -10.64
C HIS A 108 -4.01 -14.82 -9.33
N ILE A 109 -5.03 -15.67 -9.34
CA ILE A 109 -5.78 -16.09 -8.15
C ILE A 109 -5.26 -17.46 -7.75
N ILE A 110 -4.62 -17.57 -6.59
CA ILE A 110 -3.87 -18.76 -6.19
C ILE A 110 -4.43 -19.33 -4.91
N ASP A 111 -4.81 -20.58 -4.94
CA ASP A 111 -5.19 -21.35 -3.75
C ASP A 111 -3.94 -21.67 -2.93
N VAL A 112 -3.92 -21.22 -1.67
CA VAL A 112 -2.74 -21.31 -0.81
C VAL A 112 -2.43 -22.75 -0.42
N GLU A 113 -3.45 -23.60 -0.27
CA GLU A 113 -3.24 -25.00 0.11
C GLU A 113 -2.74 -25.86 -1.06
N THR A 114 -3.47 -25.80 -2.18
CA THR A 114 -3.20 -26.66 -3.35
C THR A 114 -2.16 -26.06 -4.30
N LYS A 115 -1.88 -24.76 -4.21
CA LYS A 115 -1.05 -23.96 -5.12
C LYS A 115 -1.60 -23.89 -6.55
N LYS A 116 -2.86 -24.23 -6.76
CA LYS A 116 -3.50 -24.05 -8.06
C LYS A 116 -3.69 -22.58 -8.33
N SER A 117 -3.32 -22.15 -9.54
CA SER A 117 -3.46 -20.77 -10.01
C SER A 117 -4.49 -20.68 -11.12
N GLU A 118 -5.41 -19.73 -11.00
CA GLU A 118 -6.27 -19.26 -12.08
C GLU A 118 -5.66 -17.97 -12.61
N LYS A 119 -5.37 -17.93 -13.92
CA LYS A 119 -4.83 -16.76 -14.61
C LYS A 119 -5.95 -15.98 -15.24
N VAL A 120 -6.04 -14.68 -14.96
CA VAL A 120 -6.94 -13.73 -15.59
C VAL A 120 -6.11 -12.84 -16.51
N GLU A 121 -6.19 -13.10 -17.82
CA GLU A 121 -5.50 -12.32 -18.84
C GLU A 121 -6.21 -10.98 -19.03
N LEU A 122 -5.41 -9.91 -19.08
CA LEU A 122 -5.89 -8.53 -19.22
C LEU A 122 -5.20 -7.90 -20.44
N ASP A 123 -5.99 -7.23 -21.27
CA ASP A 123 -5.48 -6.49 -22.43
C ASP A 123 -5.07 -5.07 -22.01
N MET A 124 -4.00 -4.98 -21.22
CA MET A 124 -3.46 -3.75 -20.64
C MET A 124 -1.95 -3.71 -20.79
N ASN A 125 -1.37 -2.51 -20.81
CA ASN A 125 0.08 -2.30 -20.87
C ASN A 125 0.76 -2.71 -19.56
N GLY A 126 0.09 -2.55 -18.43
CA GLY A 126 0.56 -2.94 -17.10
C GLY A 126 -0.59 -3.25 -16.16
N VAL A 127 -0.36 -4.16 -15.20
CA VAL A 127 -1.29 -4.49 -14.12
C VAL A 127 -0.52 -4.53 -12.83
N PHE A 128 -1.02 -3.84 -11.79
CA PHE A 128 -0.32 -3.65 -10.52
C PHE A 128 -1.28 -3.66 -9.34
N SER A 129 -0.74 -3.81 -8.13
CA SER A 129 -1.38 -3.50 -6.85
C SER A 129 -2.79 -4.09 -6.68
N ALA A 130 -2.93 -5.40 -6.87
CA ALA A 130 -4.21 -6.08 -6.70
C ALA A 130 -4.68 -6.06 -5.23
N SER A 131 -5.98 -5.83 -5.02
CA SER A 131 -6.64 -5.78 -3.71
C SER A 131 -7.96 -6.53 -3.75
N TRP A 132 -8.12 -7.54 -2.91
CA TRP A 132 -9.34 -8.35 -2.85
C TRP A 132 -10.40 -7.66 -2.01
N SER A 133 -11.63 -7.57 -2.52
CA SER A 133 -12.77 -7.02 -1.79
C SER A 133 -13.13 -7.90 -0.57
N PRO A 134 -13.49 -7.28 0.58
CA PRO A 134 -13.95 -8.02 1.75
C PRO A 134 -15.24 -8.82 1.49
N LEU A 135 -15.99 -8.50 0.44
CA LEU A 135 -17.17 -9.25 0.00
C LEU A 135 -16.82 -10.54 -0.75
N GLY A 136 -15.58 -10.68 -1.22
CA GLY A 136 -15.04 -11.92 -1.80
C GLY A 136 -15.23 -12.09 -3.29
N ASN A 137 -16.08 -11.33 -3.94
CA ASN A 137 -16.43 -11.49 -5.36
C ASN A 137 -15.78 -10.47 -6.31
N GLN A 138 -14.99 -9.55 -5.80
CA GLN A 138 -14.34 -8.49 -6.59
C GLN A 138 -12.86 -8.33 -6.24
N ILE A 139 -12.08 -7.93 -7.23
CA ILE A 139 -10.66 -7.58 -7.09
C ILE A 139 -10.46 -6.21 -7.71
N ALA A 140 -10.04 -5.22 -6.91
CA ALA A 140 -9.56 -3.95 -7.41
C ALA A 140 -8.08 -4.08 -7.81
N PHE A 141 -7.66 -3.38 -8.84
CA PHE A 141 -6.27 -3.36 -9.29
C PHE A 141 -5.99 -2.08 -10.07
N ILE A 142 -4.72 -1.76 -10.22
CA ILE A 142 -4.28 -0.68 -11.11
C ILE A 142 -4.03 -1.27 -12.49
N GLY A 143 -4.74 -0.73 -13.48
CA GLY A 143 -4.55 -1.04 -14.89
C GLY A 143 -3.92 0.14 -15.60
N GLN A 144 -2.83 -0.11 -16.33
CA GLN A 144 -2.21 0.89 -17.18
C GLN A 144 -2.65 0.69 -18.62
N VAL A 145 -3.28 1.73 -19.19
CA VAL A 145 -3.68 1.79 -20.58
C VAL A 145 -3.14 3.09 -21.17
N GLU A 146 -2.34 2.99 -22.23
CA GLU A 146 -1.63 4.12 -22.83
C GLU A 146 -0.77 4.86 -21.80
N ASN A 147 -1.17 6.09 -21.40
CA ASN A 147 -0.43 6.96 -20.49
C ASN A 147 -1.14 7.19 -19.15
N SER A 148 -2.26 6.51 -18.89
CA SER A 148 -2.99 6.62 -17.62
C SER A 148 -2.88 5.34 -16.80
N SER A 149 -2.89 5.51 -15.48
CA SER A 149 -2.92 4.42 -14.50
C SER A 149 -4.16 4.59 -13.64
N ASP A 150 -5.16 3.75 -13.87
CA ASP A 150 -6.48 3.88 -13.27
C ASP A 150 -6.85 2.67 -12.43
N ILE A 151 -7.87 2.85 -11.59
CA ILE A 151 -8.47 1.78 -10.80
C ILE A 151 -9.48 1.02 -11.65
N TYR A 152 -9.32 -0.28 -11.68
CA TYR A 152 -10.25 -1.24 -12.28
C TYR A 152 -10.75 -2.22 -11.22
N ILE A 153 -11.96 -2.75 -11.44
CA ILE A 153 -12.54 -3.83 -10.65
C ILE A 153 -12.80 -5.01 -11.57
N TYR A 154 -12.23 -6.18 -11.24
CA TYR A 154 -12.56 -7.45 -11.83
C TYR A 154 -13.57 -8.18 -10.96
N ASN A 155 -14.75 -8.52 -11.52
CA ASN A 155 -15.74 -9.35 -10.86
C ASN A 155 -15.45 -10.83 -11.13
N ILE A 156 -15.22 -11.60 -10.07
CA ILE A 156 -14.79 -13.00 -10.15
C ILE A 156 -15.89 -13.90 -10.72
N ASP A 157 -17.15 -13.60 -10.43
CA ASP A 157 -18.28 -14.43 -10.83
C ASP A 157 -18.68 -14.17 -12.29
N THR A 158 -18.81 -12.90 -12.67
CA THR A 158 -19.26 -12.49 -14.00
C THR A 158 -18.13 -12.38 -15.01
N LYS A 159 -16.88 -12.32 -14.56
CA LYS A 159 -15.66 -12.08 -15.37
C LYS A 159 -15.65 -10.70 -16.06
N ILE A 160 -16.47 -9.77 -15.60
CA ILE A 160 -16.54 -8.40 -16.12
C ILE A 160 -15.45 -7.56 -15.45
N ILE A 161 -14.89 -6.65 -16.23
CA ILE A 161 -13.91 -5.66 -15.77
C ILE A 161 -14.54 -4.29 -15.95
N ASP A 162 -14.65 -3.54 -14.86
CA ASP A 162 -15.15 -2.17 -14.84
C ASP A 162 -14.00 -1.20 -14.55
N ARG A 163 -13.88 -0.10 -15.30
CA ARG A 163 -12.97 0.99 -15.03
C ARG A 163 -13.66 1.97 -14.10
N ILE A 164 -13.06 2.25 -12.94
CA ILE A 164 -13.66 3.04 -11.85
C ILE A 164 -13.20 4.49 -11.93
N THR A 165 -11.89 4.71 -12.10
CA THR A 165 -11.34 6.04 -12.41
C THR A 165 -11.00 6.09 -13.91
N ASN A 166 -11.17 7.25 -14.53
CA ASN A 166 -10.96 7.43 -15.97
C ASN A 166 -10.56 8.87 -16.25
N ASP A 167 -9.31 9.19 -15.96
CA ASP A 167 -8.77 10.52 -16.12
C ASP A 167 -7.28 10.50 -16.51
N VAL A 168 -6.60 11.62 -16.41
CA VAL A 168 -5.19 11.76 -16.83
C VAL A 168 -4.20 11.55 -15.70
N PHE A 169 -4.69 11.39 -14.47
CA PHE A 169 -3.87 11.24 -13.29
C PHE A 169 -3.42 9.80 -13.08
N SER A 170 -2.45 9.63 -12.20
CA SER A 170 -1.88 8.32 -11.89
C SER A 170 -2.37 7.85 -10.53
N ASP A 171 -3.19 6.80 -10.53
CA ASP A 171 -3.68 6.15 -9.32
C ASP A 171 -2.78 4.98 -8.93
N SER A 172 -2.70 4.70 -7.62
CA SER A 172 -1.87 3.62 -7.08
C SER A 172 -2.39 3.09 -5.75
N TYR A 173 -2.02 1.85 -5.41
CA TYR A 173 -2.25 1.19 -4.12
C TYR A 173 -3.72 1.17 -3.66
N PRO A 174 -4.64 0.58 -4.45
CA PRO A 174 -6.04 0.50 -4.09
C PRO A 174 -6.25 -0.38 -2.85
N SER A 175 -7.08 0.07 -1.92
CA SER A 175 -7.41 -0.62 -0.68
C SER A 175 -8.90 -0.48 -0.36
N TRP A 176 -9.60 -1.60 -0.25
CA TRP A 176 -11.03 -1.61 0.05
C TRP A 176 -11.35 -1.20 1.47
N ASN A 177 -12.46 -0.46 1.66
CA ASN A 177 -13.03 -0.29 2.97
C ASN A 177 -13.67 -1.61 3.47
N PRO A 178 -13.89 -1.77 4.79
CA PRO A 178 -14.46 -3.01 5.36
C PRO A 178 -15.84 -3.38 4.82
N LEU A 179 -16.60 -2.42 4.30
CA LEU A 179 -17.94 -2.61 3.73
C LEU A 179 -17.90 -3.03 2.25
N GLY A 180 -16.76 -2.88 1.56
CA GLY A 180 -16.63 -3.17 0.14
C GLY A 180 -17.36 -2.16 -0.76
N THR A 181 -17.55 -0.93 -0.30
CA THR A 181 -18.26 0.13 -1.01
C THR A 181 -17.38 1.28 -1.47
N GLU A 182 -16.16 1.36 -0.93
CA GLU A 182 -15.18 2.38 -1.28
C GLU A 182 -13.78 1.79 -1.40
N ILE A 183 -12.96 2.43 -2.21
CA ILE A 183 -11.55 2.08 -2.42
C ILE A 183 -10.70 3.31 -2.12
N LEU A 184 -9.81 3.22 -1.11
CA LEU A 184 -8.72 4.16 -0.91
C LEU A 184 -7.64 3.97 -1.97
N PHE A 185 -6.98 5.05 -2.35
CA PHE A 185 -5.83 5.04 -3.27
C PHE A 185 -4.97 6.28 -3.09
N ALA A 186 -3.75 6.24 -3.56
CA ALA A 186 -2.89 7.41 -3.68
C ALA A 186 -2.93 7.89 -5.13
N SER A 187 -2.96 9.22 -5.32
CA SER A 187 -3.03 9.84 -6.65
C SER A 187 -2.36 11.21 -6.67
N ASP A 188 -1.87 11.59 -7.84
CA ASP A 188 -1.28 12.90 -8.11
C ASP A 188 -2.31 13.95 -8.57
N ARG A 189 -3.63 13.66 -8.45
CA ARG A 189 -4.72 14.49 -8.99
C ARG A 189 -4.92 15.86 -8.33
N GLY A 190 -4.33 16.13 -7.16
CA GLY A 190 -4.52 17.38 -6.42
C GLY A 190 -6.01 17.67 -6.13
N ASP A 191 -6.51 18.84 -6.49
CA ASP A 191 -7.90 19.25 -6.26
C ASP A 191 -8.92 18.70 -7.28
N TYR A 192 -8.47 17.89 -8.26
CA TYR A 192 -9.33 17.34 -9.31
C TYR A 192 -10.08 16.08 -8.84
N VAL A 193 -11.16 16.27 -8.12
CA VAL A 193 -12.01 15.17 -7.62
C VAL A 193 -13.26 14.94 -8.48
N SER A 194 -13.58 15.87 -9.40
CA SER A 194 -14.73 15.76 -10.30
C SER A 194 -14.57 16.60 -11.57
N GLY A 195 -15.21 16.15 -12.66
CA GLY A 195 -15.23 16.83 -13.95
C GLY A 195 -13.99 16.56 -14.82
N ASP A 196 -14.00 17.16 -16.02
CA ASP A 196 -12.87 17.02 -16.96
C ASP A 196 -11.70 17.91 -16.52
N PHE A 197 -10.50 17.39 -16.63
CA PHE A 197 -9.28 18.14 -16.40
C PHE A 197 -9.11 19.19 -17.52
N ASN A 198 -9.22 20.46 -17.16
CA ASN A 198 -9.04 21.60 -18.07
C ASN A 198 -7.69 22.31 -17.89
N GLY A 199 -6.80 21.77 -17.05
CA GLY A 199 -5.48 22.34 -16.77
C GLY A 199 -4.45 22.05 -17.84
N VAL A 200 -3.27 22.62 -17.67
CA VAL A 200 -2.11 22.35 -18.51
C VAL A 200 -1.22 21.35 -17.79
N MET A 201 -1.09 20.13 -18.32
CA MET A 201 -0.29 19.06 -17.71
C MET A 201 1.18 19.43 -17.44
N ASN A 202 1.72 20.44 -18.15
CA ASN A 202 3.08 20.90 -17.90
C ASN A 202 3.25 21.59 -16.52
N ASP A 203 2.17 22.09 -15.94
CA ASP A 203 2.15 22.76 -14.64
C ASP A 203 1.72 21.81 -13.52
N HIS A 204 1.41 20.56 -13.87
CA HIS A 204 0.99 19.54 -12.93
C HIS A 204 2.19 18.91 -12.21
N ASP A 205 2.15 18.87 -10.88
CA ASP A 205 3.18 18.21 -10.07
C ASP A 205 2.85 16.72 -9.89
N TYR A 206 3.26 15.91 -10.87
CA TYR A 206 3.10 14.45 -10.83
C TYR A 206 3.93 13.75 -9.73
N ARG A 207 4.70 14.50 -8.94
CA ARG A 207 5.50 13.97 -7.82
C ARG A 207 4.77 14.06 -6.50
N GLN A 208 3.80 14.97 -6.40
CA GLN A 208 2.97 15.14 -5.22
C GLN A 208 1.82 14.15 -5.29
N THR A 209 1.73 13.28 -4.31
CA THR A 209 0.63 12.31 -4.17
C THR A 209 -0.09 12.47 -2.85
N ASP A 210 -1.41 12.48 -2.89
CA ASP A 210 -2.31 12.53 -1.74
C ASP A 210 -3.20 11.29 -1.69
N ILE A 211 -3.93 11.12 -0.59
CA ILE A 211 -4.85 10.01 -0.37
C ILE A 211 -6.28 10.40 -0.71
N TYR A 212 -6.92 9.56 -1.50
CA TYR A 212 -8.30 9.69 -1.96
C TYR A 212 -9.08 8.41 -1.69
N SER A 213 -10.40 8.50 -1.72
CA SER A 213 -11.28 7.33 -1.91
C SER A 213 -12.18 7.52 -3.12
N VAL A 214 -12.59 6.43 -3.72
CA VAL A 214 -13.61 6.39 -4.76
C VAL A 214 -14.74 5.44 -4.35
N SER A 215 -15.97 5.93 -4.45
CA SER A 215 -17.18 5.13 -4.22
C SER A 215 -17.39 4.16 -5.39
N THR A 216 -17.58 2.87 -5.10
CA THR A 216 -17.88 1.87 -6.13
C THR A 216 -19.33 1.91 -6.62
N LEU A 217 -20.18 2.75 -6.00
CA LEU A 217 -21.60 2.86 -6.35
C LEU A 217 -21.86 3.95 -7.40
N ASN A 218 -21.12 5.07 -7.32
CA ASN A 218 -21.36 6.24 -8.17
C ASN A 218 -20.08 6.87 -8.73
N ASN A 219 -18.91 6.26 -8.47
CA ASN A 219 -17.58 6.72 -8.87
C ASN A 219 -17.22 8.13 -8.32
N GLU A 220 -17.86 8.57 -7.25
CA GLU A 220 -17.54 9.83 -6.60
C GLU A 220 -16.20 9.72 -5.88
N ILE A 221 -15.32 10.70 -6.11
CA ILE A 221 -13.97 10.74 -5.52
C ILE A 221 -13.96 11.76 -4.39
N THR A 222 -13.42 11.36 -3.25
CA THR A 222 -13.22 12.22 -2.08
C THR A 222 -11.72 12.31 -1.77
N ARG A 223 -11.21 13.53 -1.57
CA ARG A 223 -9.84 13.78 -1.11
C ARG A 223 -9.79 13.72 0.41
N HIS A 224 -8.87 12.94 0.97
CA HIS A 224 -8.70 12.78 2.42
C HIS A 224 -7.52 13.59 2.98
N THR A 225 -6.50 13.81 2.15
CA THR A 225 -5.29 14.54 2.56
C THR A 225 -4.97 15.65 1.59
N ASN A 226 -4.30 16.69 2.10
CA ASN A 226 -3.82 17.83 1.31
C ASN A 226 -2.55 18.34 1.99
N SER A 227 -1.45 17.63 1.82
CA SER A 227 -0.18 17.96 2.44
C SER A 227 0.89 18.32 1.41
N ASN A 228 2.03 18.81 1.86
CA ASN A 228 3.19 19.05 1.01
C ASN A 228 4.16 17.84 1.00
N TYR A 229 3.67 16.66 1.35
CA TYR A 229 4.45 15.42 1.41
C TYR A 229 3.87 14.40 0.45
N ASN A 230 4.72 13.48 -0.03
CA ASN A 230 4.23 12.33 -0.78
C ASN A 230 3.58 11.34 0.16
N GLU A 231 2.36 10.96 -0.12
CA GLU A 231 1.57 10.02 0.64
C GLU A 231 1.30 8.77 -0.18
N SER A 232 1.31 7.62 0.47
CA SER A 232 1.27 6.34 -0.23
C SER A 232 0.75 5.21 0.64
N HIS A 233 0.43 4.08 0.01
CA HIS A 233 0.03 2.82 0.66
C HIS A 233 -1.09 3.00 1.69
N PRO A 234 -2.23 3.61 1.30
CA PRO A 234 -3.34 3.78 2.22
C PRO A 234 -4.01 2.44 2.53
N ILE A 235 -4.43 2.29 3.77
CA ILE A 235 -5.26 1.17 4.24
C ILE A 235 -6.35 1.67 5.18
N TRP A 236 -7.50 0.98 5.16
CA TRP A 236 -8.58 1.22 6.12
C TRP A 236 -8.33 0.47 7.42
N SER A 237 -8.71 1.08 8.55
CA SER A 237 -8.99 0.29 9.76
C SER A 237 -10.28 -0.51 9.56
N ASN A 238 -10.35 -1.70 10.18
CA ASN A 238 -11.55 -2.54 10.07
C ASN A 238 -12.75 -2.01 10.88
N THR A 239 -12.51 -1.05 11.77
CA THR A 239 -13.55 -0.29 12.45
C THR A 239 -14.20 0.77 11.55
N ASP A 240 -13.67 1.01 10.33
CA ASP A 240 -14.11 2.04 9.39
C ASP A 240 -14.08 3.48 9.98
N GLN A 241 -13.20 3.71 10.95
CA GLN A 241 -13.08 5.00 11.64
C GLN A 241 -11.78 5.73 11.30
N PHE A 242 -10.79 5.00 10.82
CA PHE A 242 -9.47 5.53 10.54
C PHE A 242 -8.96 5.05 9.19
N ILE A 243 -8.17 5.90 8.56
CA ILE A 243 -7.24 5.52 7.51
C ILE A 243 -5.82 5.56 8.08
N LEU A 244 -5.00 4.63 7.62
CA LEU A 244 -3.56 4.61 7.86
C LEU A 244 -2.87 4.72 6.51
N TYR A 245 -1.80 5.48 6.45
CA TYR A 245 -1.02 5.64 5.23
C TYR A 245 0.43 5.96 5.58
N THR A 246 1.32 5.85 4.63
CA THR A 246 2.71 6.26 4.79
C THR A 246 2.95 7.58 4.09
N ALA A 247 3.77 8.46 4.68
CA ALA A 247 4.19 9.70 4.05
C ALA A 247 5.65 10.01 4.33
N ASP A 248 6.31 10.70 3.39
CA ASP A 248 7.72 11.08 3.47
C ASP A 248 7.95 12.37 4.28
N TYR A 249 7.12 12.58 5.29
CA TYR A 249 7.25 13.70 6.23
C TYR A 249 8.66 13.78 6.78
N ASN A 250 9.29 14.94 6.63
CA ASN A 250 10.68 15.15 7.04
C ASN A 250 11.72 14.28 6.31
N GLY A 251 11.41 13.82 5.11
CA GLY A 251 12.29 13.04 4.24
C GLY A 251 12.47 11.58 4.67
N VAL A 252 11.63 11.07 5.57
CA VAL A 252 11.61 9.66 5.97
C VAL A 252 10.16 9.16 6.02
N TRP A 253 9.91 8.08 5.33
CA TRP A 253 8.60 7.43 5.30
C TRP A 253 8.19 6.93 6.67
N ASN A 254 7.11 7.47 7.20
CA ASN A 254 6.52 7.13 8.47
C ASN A 254 5.03 6.83 8.32
N LEU A 255 4.45 6.16 9.33
CA LEU A 255 3.03 5.81 9.37
C LEU A 255 2.23 6.96 9.96
N PHE A 256 1.14 7.28 9.30
CA PHE A 256 0.13 8.26 9.71
C PHE A 256 -1.19 7.57 10.01
N LYS A 257 -1.98 8.20 10.85
CA LYS A 257 -3.35 7.79 11.18
C LYS A 257 -4.25 9.00 11.16
N GLN A 258 -5.31 8.94 10.37
CA GLN A 258 -6.30 10.01 10.26
C GLN A 258 -7.70 9.46 10.53
N SER A 259 -8.49 10.18 11.33
CA SER A 259 -9.90 9.84 11.57
C SER A 259 -10.74 10.22 10.36
N ILE A 260 -11.65 9.33 9.96
CA ILE A 260 -12.70 9.62 8.99
C ILE A 260 -13.92 10.03 9.79
N SER A 261 -14.10 11.31 10.02
CA SER A 261 -15.35 11.80 10.62
C SER A 261 -16.45 11.78 9.57
N SER A 262 -17.55 11.10 9.86
CA SER A 262 -18.78 11.05 9.06
C SER A 262 -19.51 12.41 8.92
N ASN A 263 -18.94 13.51 9.40
CA ASN A 263 -19.50 14.84 9.39
C ASN A 263 -18.50 15.88 8.86
N LEU A 264 -18.06 15.73 7.60
CA LEU A 264 -17.45 16.84 6.86
C LEU A 264 -18.51 17.76 6.28
N SER A 265 -19.45 18.26 7.13
CA SER A 265 -20.36 19.36 6.80
C SER A 265 -19.97 20.66 7.48
N GLU A 266 -18.82 20.75 8.11
CA GLU A 266 -18.27 22.02 8.56
C GLU A 266 -17.15 22.43 7.61
N GLU A 267 -17.35 23.57 6.95
CA GLU A 267 -16.44 24.26 6.07
C GLU A 267 -15.00 24.09 6.54
N PHE A 268 -14.16 23.51 5.70
CA PHE A 268 -12.71 23.62 5.85
C PHE A 268 -12.39 25.11 5.86
N ASN A 269 -12.29 25.70 7.04
CA ASN A 269 -11.67 27.00 7.18
C ASN A 269 -10.21 26.81 6.82
N GLN A 270 -9.80 27.41 5.72
CA GLN A 270 -8.43 27.39 5.18
C GLN A 270 -7.34 27.87 6.18
N ASP A 271 -7.73 28.33 7.35
CA ASP A 271 -6.83 28.90 8.36
C ASP A 271 -6.56 27.97 9.55
N ASP A 272 -7.20 26.79 9.64
CA ASP A 272 -6.92 25.79 10.66
C ASP A 272 -6.30 24.56 10.00
N GLU A 273 -5.04 24.69 9.57
CA GLU A 273 -4.16 23.55 9.27
C GLU A 273 -4.04 22.72 10.55
N THR A 274 -4.97 21.81 10.79
CA THR A 274 -4.76 20.72 11.74
C THR A 274 -3.67 19.85 11.17
N GLN A 275 -2.44 20.23 11.45
CA GLN A 275 -1.27 19.52 11.01
C GLN A 275 -1.33 18.10 11.57
N ILE A 276 -1.51 17.11 10.68
CA ILE A 276 -1.51 15.69 11.04
C ILE A 276 -0.07 15.25 11.22
N TYR A 277 0.22 14.60 12.34
CA TYR A 277 1.54 14.11 12.66
C TYR A 277 1.63 12.59 12.49
N PRO A 278 2.82 12.07 12.18
CA PRO A 278 3.01 10.62 12.11
C PRO A 278 2.81 9.97 13.48
N ILE A 279 2.33 8.74 13.49
CA ILE A 279 2.26 7.89 14.70
C ILE A 279 3.54 7.08 14.93
N THR A 280 4.50 7.15 13.99
CA THR A 280 5.85 6.60 14.11
C THR A 280 6.88 7.67 13.81
N ASN A 281 8.11 7.48 14.29
CA ASN A 281 9.25 8.35 13.99
C ASN A 281 10.51 7.51 13.78
N VAL A 282 10.49 6.70 12.72
CA VAL A 282 11.58 5.76 12.46
C VAL A 282 12.76 6.42 11.75
N LEU A 283 13.95 5.87 12.00
CA LEU A 283 15.19 6.37 11.42
C LEU A 283 15.33 6.10 9.91
N THR A 284 14.91 4.91 9.46
CA THR A 284 15.23 4.40 8.13
C THR A 284 14.03 4.29 7.19
N GLY A 285 12.84 4.54 7.70
CA GLY A 285 11.60 4.48 6.94
C GLY A 285 10.88 3.12 7.02
N LEU A 286 9.58 3.19 6.86
CA LEU A 286 8.67 2.05 6.74
C LEU A 286 7.70 2.26 5.59
N GLN A 287 7.29 1.17 4.95
CA GLN A 287 6.39 1.18 3.79
C GLN A 287 5.51 -0.07 3.76
N GLN A 288 4.49 -0.04 2.91
CA GLN A 288 3.64 -1.18 2.61
C GLN A 288 2.96 -1.77 3.85
N PRO A 289 2.24 -0.96 4.64
CA PRO A 289 1.53 -1.45 5.81
C PRO A 289 0.39 -2.38 5.41
N THR A 290 0.13 -3.38 6.23
CA THR A 290 -1.04 -4.24 6.19
C THR A 290 -1.54 -4.47 7.60
N ILE A 291 -2.86 -4.51 7.80
CA ILE A 291 -3.45 -4.61 9.14
C ILE A 291 -4.33 -5.85 9.25
N SER A 292 -4.32 -6.49 10.41
CA SER A 292 -5.19 -7.63 10.72
C SER A 292 -6.65 -7.21 10.81
N LYS A 293 -7.58 -8.12 10.54
CA LYS A 293 -9.02 -7.84 10.52
C LYS A 293 -9.60 -7.33 11.86
N ASN A 294 -8.90 -7.57 12.97
CA ASN A 294 -9.28 -7.07 14.30
C ASN A 294 -8.55 -5.77 14.70
N ASP A 295 -7.77 -5.18 13.78
CA ASP A 295 -6.93 -3.98 14.01
C ASP A 295 -5.86 -4.13 15.12
N GLU A 296 -5.60 -5.36 15.58
CA GLU A 296 -4.66 -5.60 16.69
C GLU A 296 -3.20 -5.69 16.25
N MET A 297 -2.95 -6.03 14.97
CA MET A 297 -1.59 -6.18 14.44
C MET A 297 -1.46 -5.49 13.09
N LEU A 298 -0.45 -4.64 12.99
CA LEU A 298 0.00 -4.05 11.73
C LEU A 298 1.37 -4.63 11.37
N ILE A 299 1.53 -5.06 10.13
CA ILE A 299 2.81 -5.54 9.59
C ILE A 299 3.23 -4.60 8.47
N PHE A 300 4.52 -4.30 8.37
CA PHE A 300 5.08 -3.42 7.35
C PHE A 300 6.50 -3.86 6.95
N ALA A 301 6.97 -3.35 5.81
CA ALA A 301 8.35 -3.49 5.40
C ALA A 301 9.17 -2.32 5.95
N GLY A 302 10.27 -2.62 6.66
CA GLY A 302 11.19 -1.63 7.20
C GLY A 302 12.62 -1.87 6.72
N TYR A 303 13.36 -0.80 6.42
CA TYR A 303 14.75 -0.89 6.01
C TYR A 303 15.67 -0.94 7.24
N SER A 304 16.50 -1.97 7.32
CA SER A 304 17.40 -2.20 8.45
C SER A 304 18.79 -2.60 7.97
N GLY A 305 19.75 -1.73 8.15
CA GLY A 305 21.14 -1.99 7.75
C GLY A 305 21.33 -1.93 6.23
N ILE A 306 21.31 -3.06 5.56
CA ILE A 306 21.52 -3.19 4.09
C ILE A 306 20.35 -3.91 3.40
N GLY A 307 19.26 -4.21 4.11
CA GLY A 307 18.16 -4.99 3.56
C GLY A 307 16.81 -4.59 4.17
N TRP A 308 15.77 -5.17 3.60
CA TRP A 308 14.39 -4.97 4.02
C TRP A 308 13.89 -6.17 4.80
N ASP A 309 13.24 -5.92 5.91
CA ASP A 309 12.62 -6.93 6.74
C ASP A 309 11.18 -6.57 7.08
N LEU A 310 10.39 -7.58 7.45
CA LEU A 310 9.07 -7.37 8.00
C LEU A 310 9.15 -7.12 9.49
N TYR A 311 8.37 -6.16 9.93
CA TYR A 311 8.17 -5.77 11.33
C TYR A 311 6.69 -5.72 11.65
N SER A 312 6.35 -5.94 12.92
CA SER A 312 4.97 -5.83 13.42
C SER A 312 4.85 -4.82 14.55
N ILE A 313 3.70 -4.17 14.60
CA ILE A 313 3.26 -3.31 15.69
C ILE A 313 1.95 -3.85 16.23
N SER A 314 1.90 -4.06 17.55
CA SER A 314 0.67 -4.44 18.26
C SER A 314 -0.18 -3.20 18.55
N ASN A 315 -1.50 -3.33 18.39
CA ASN A 315 -2.48 -2.26 18.65
C ASN A 315 -2.12 -0.91 17.97
N PRO A 316 -1.90 -0.88 16.65
CA PRO A 316 -1.41 0.32 15.95
C PRO A 316 -2.33 1.52 16.11
N LEU A 317 -3.65 1.32 16.23
CA LEU A 317 -4.61 2.42 16.39
C LEU A 317 -4.50 3.13 17.76
N SER A 318 -3.86 2.51 18.75
CA SER A 318 -3.60 3.12 20.06
C SER A 318 -2.37 4.04 20.07
N LEU A 319 -1.55 4.01 19.02
CA LEU A 319 -0.37 4.86 18.92
C LEU A 319 -0.77 6.34 18.86
N ARG A 320 0.00 7.16 19.58
CA ARG A 320 -0.18 8.61 19.60
C ARG A 320 0.69 9.27 18.54
N GLU A 321 0.23 10.40 18.07
CA GLU A 321 1.01 11.26 17.18
C GLU A 321 2.33 11.68 17.81
N LYS A 322 3.36 11.77 16.96
CA LYS A 322 4.72 12.16 17.34
C LYS A 322 5.07 13.47 16.63
N HIS A 323 5.30 14.52 17.39
CA HIS A 323 5.80 15.78 16.85
C HIS A 323 7.27 15.61 16.48
N VAL A 324 7.56 15.64 15.20
CA VAL A 324 8.88 15.42 14.64
C VAL A 324 9.36 16.68 13.95
N SER A 325 10.54 17.18 14.35
CA SER A 325 11.16 18.32 13.68
C SER A 325 11.68 17.93 12.28
N PRO A 326 11.62 18.83 11.29
CA PRO A 326 12.23 18.59 9.98
C PRO A 326 13.71 18.26 10.12
N THR A 327 14.23 17.40 9.24
CA THR A 327 15.68 17.21 9.14
C THR A 327 16.34 18.50 8.67
N ASN A 328 17.62 18.73 9.05
CA ASN A 328 18.36 19.90 8.58
C ASN A 328 18.42 19.98 7.04
N PHE A 329 18.41 18.84 6.35
CA PHE A 329 18.37 18.79 4.88
C PHE A 329 17.06 19.40 4.35
N ILE A 330 15.92 19.01 4.89
CA ILE A 330 14.59 19.52 4.49
C ILE A 330 14.45 21.00 4.88
N ALA A 331 14.85 21.36 6.12
CA ALA A 331 14.77 22.75 6.60
C ALA A 331 15.62 23.71 5.74
N ASN A 332 16.82 23.30 5.32
CA ASN A 332 17.70 24.13 4.49
C ASN A 332 17.18 24.26 3.05
N ASN A 333 16.58 23.21 2.48
CA ASN A 333 16.04 23.27 1.13
C ASN A 333 14.75 24.12 1.02
N LYS A 334 13.95 24.23 2.10
CA LYS A 334 12.79 25.14 2.13
C LYS A 334 13.18 26.62 2.12
N THR A 335 14.35 26.97 2.66
CA THR A 335 14.86 28.36 2.68
C THR A 335 15.50 28.81 1.36
N GLU A 336 15.79 27.90 0.44
CA GLU A 336 16.33 28.25 -0.90
C GLU A 336 15.22 28.42 -1.95
N THR A 337 13.96 28.07 -1.64
CA THR A 337 12.81 28.18 -2.56
C THR A 337 11.84 29.33 -2.22
N GLU A 338 12.08 30.07 -1.12
CA GLU A 338 11.44 31.34 -0.78
C GLU A 338 12.38 32.52 -1.18
#